data_8158d785bd62ffe916e2dc7a2bcf1471
#
_entry.id   8158d785bd62ffe916e2dc7a2bcf1471
#
_cell.length_a   1.000
_cell.length_b   1.000
_cell.length_c   1.000
_cell.angle_alpha   90.00
_cell.angle_beta   90.00
_cell.angle_gamma   90.00
#
_symmetry.space_group_name_H-M   'P 1'
#
loop_
_entity.id
_entity.type
_entity.pdbx_description
1 polymer ?
#
loop_
_entity_poly.entity_id
_entity_poly.type
_entity_poly.pdbx_seq_one_letter_code
_entity_poly.pdbx_strand_id
1 'polypeptide(L)'
;RGGGMRRCTAAGRCRAKRRSLVWLAAAALLAGALHINRYVNTVIKPTLHELAEYEARAATVQAVNRAVAAELSRQPALCSTLFADNGGILCLDAARAGAAQAALIGAVQAEMDALPEISYRVPFGSLTNNSLLSGLGPGWPVQLQPQGYVQGEIRQTAESLSINTTRYCAVLHLSVTVNMILDG
;
A
#
# COMPACT_ATOMS: atom_id res chain seq x y z
N ARG A 1 85.57 26.05 -16.35
CA ARG A 1 84.70 26.20 -15.16
C ARG A 1 83.28 26.35 -15.67
N GLY A 2 82.55 25.21 -15.78
CA GLY A 2 81.17 25.15 -16.26
C GLY A 2 80.20 25.22 -15.08
N GLY A 3 79.40 26.26 -15.05
CA GLY A 3 78.21 26.35 -14.16
C GLY A 3 77.00 25.75 -14.78
N GLY A 4 76.65 24.51 -14.40
CA GLY A 4 75.42 23.87 -14.80
C GLY A 4 74.22 24.45 -14.11
N MET A 5 73.42 25.26 -14.80
CA MET A 5 72.16 25.79 -14.35
C MET A 5 71.10 24.66 -14.33
N ARG A 6 70.75 24.14 -13.17
CA ARG A 6 69.61 23.21 -12.97
C ARG A 6 68.29 23.96 -13.14
N ARG A 7 67.69 23.85 -14.32
CA ARG A 7 66.33 24.29 -14.53
C ARG A 7 65.38 23.34 -13.79
N CYS A 8 64.94 23.77 -12.61
CA CYS A 8 63.92 23.04 -11.84
C CYS A 8 62.59 22.99 -12.61
N THR A 9 62.14 21.79 -12.85
CA THR A 9 60.90 21.44 -13.54
C THR A 9 59.68 21.85 -12.71
N ALA A 10 59.17 23.07 -12.92
CA ALA A 10 57.90 23.55 -12.33
C ALA A 10 56.67 22.89 -12.98
N ALA A 11 56.83 22.30 -14.17
CA ALA A 11 55.74 21.68 -14.93
C ALA A 11 55.19 20.37 -14.32
N GLY A 12 56.00 19.62 -13.56
CA GLY A 12 55.57 18.35 -12.93
C GLY A 12 54.64 18.55 -11.74
N ARG A 13 54.81 19.64 -10.99
CA ARG A 13 53.97 19.94 -9.79
C ARG A 13 52.57 20.41 -10.15
N CYS A 14 52.38 21.10 -11.26
CA CYS A 14 51.05 21.51 -11.73
C CYS A 14 50.19 20.32 -12.22
N ARG A 15 50.82 19.33 -12.90
CA ARG A 15 50.10 18.12 -13.36
C ARG A 15 49.66 17.21 -12.21
N ALA A 16 50.48 17.09 -11.17
CA ALA A 16 50.13 16.29 -9.99
C ALA A 16 48.97 16.94 -9.19
N LYS A 17 49.00 18.26 -8.98
CA LYS A 17 47.90 19.01 -8.35
C LYS A 17 46.57 18.91 -9.13
N ARG A 18 46.59 18.96 -10.45
CA ARG A 18 45.40 18.84 -11.29
C ARG A 18 44.82 17.43 -11.24
N ARG A 19 45.67 16.40 -11.21
CA ARG A 19 45.21 15.02 -11.00
C ARG A 19 44.57 14.79 -9.63
N SER A 20 45.17 15.29 -8.56
CA SER A 20 44.61 15.20 -7.19
C SER A 20 43.28 15.93 -7.08
N LEU A 21 43.12 17.10 -7.71
CA LEU A 21 41.85 17.83 -7.75
C LEU A 21 40.73 17.06 -8.47
N VAL A 22 41.06 16.40 -9.57
CA VAL A 22 40.10 15.55 -10.30
C VAL A 22 39.68 14.36 -9.46
N TRP A 23 40.59 13.71 -8.75
CA TRP A 23 40.27 12.60 -7.85
C TRP A 23 39.42 13.05 -6.65
N LEU A 24 39.71 14.24 -6.08
CA LEU A 24 38.90 14.82 -5.01
C LEU A 24 37.48 15.16 -5.50
N ALA A 25 37.36 15.76 -6.69
CA ALA A 25 36.05 16.03 -7.30
C ALA A 25 35.26 14.73 -7.57
N ALA A 26 35.94 13.72 -8.11
CA ALA A 26 35.29 12.40 -8.33
C ALA A 26 34.87 11.74 -7.01
N ALA A 27 35.68 11.80 -5.97
CA ALA A 27 35.33 11.28 -4.65
C ALA A 27 34.18 12.06 -4.02
N ALA A 28 34.14 13.39 -4.17
CA ALA A 28 33.00 14.20 -3.69
C ALA A 28 31.71 13.90 -4.43
N LEU A 29 31.75 13.70 -5.75
CA LEU A 29 30.58 13.28 -6.53
C LEU A 29 30.11 11.89 -6.12
N LEU A 30 31.03 10.96 -5.92
CA LEU A 30 30.68 9.61 -5.46
C LEU A 30 30.04 9.64 -4.06
N ALA A 31 30.63 10.39 -3.14
CA ALA A 31 30.10 10.59 -1.79
C ALA A 31 28.71 11.25 -1.83
N GLY A 32 28.52 12.25 -2.67
CA GLY A 32 27.23 12.90 -2.91
C GLY A 32 26.18 11.92 -3.47
N ALA A 33 26.54 11.12 -4.47
CA ALA A 33 25.66 10.11 -5.04
C ALA A 33 25.27 9.03 -4.01
N LEU A 34 26.24 8.57 -3.20
CA LEU A 34 25.98 7.63 -2.12
C LEU A 34 25.05 8.22 -1.04
N HIS A 35 25.27 9.50 -0.71
CA HIS A 35 24.41 10.20 0.26
C HIS A 35 22.99 10.35 -0.25
N ILE A 36 22.79 10.73 -1.51
CA ILE A 36 21.49 10.84 -2.15
C ILE A 36 20.82 9.46 -2.19
N ASN A 37 21.53 8.43 -2.64
CA ASN A 37 20.99 7.07 -2.67
C ASN A 37 20.56 6.56 -1.29
N ARG A 38 21.37 6.86 -0.27
CA ARG A 38 21.04 6.54 1.12
C ARG A 38 19.78 7.30 1.57
N TYR A 39 19.69 8.59 1.26
CA TYR A 39 18.54 9.43 1.59
C TYR A 39 17.26 8.93 0.91
N VAL A 40 17.33 8.58 -0.37
CA VAL A 40 16.20 8.00 -1.11
C VAL A 40 15.72 6.71 -0.46
N ASN A 41 16.64 5.82 -0.10
CA ASN A 41 16.28 4.52 0.46
C ASN A 41 15.79 4.58 1.91
N THR A 42 16.29 5.55 2.73
CA THR A 42 15.96 5.62 4.15
C THR A 42 14.80 6.54 4.46
N VAL A 43 14.52 7.52 3.63
CA VAL A 43 13.48 8.53 3.90
C VAL A 43 12.37 8.49 2.84
N ILE A 44 12.75 8.56 1.56
CA ILE A 44 11.75 8.71 0.49
C ILE A 44 10.92 7.43 0.31
N LYS A 45 11.58 6.29 0.17
CA LYS A 45 10.87 5.02 -0.05
C LYS A 45 9.90 4.65 1.06
N PRO A 46 10.25 4.69 2.37
CA PRO A 46 9.30 4.34 3.42
C PRO A 46 8.12 5.33 3.47
N THR A 47 8.37 6.63 3.32
CA THR A 47 7.28 7.62 3.32
C THR A 47 6.31 7.42 2.16
N LEU A 48 6.83 7.11 0.96
CA LEU A 48 5.99 6.77 -0.18
C LEU A 48 5.19 5.49 0.06
N HIS A 49 5.81 4.49 0.70
CA HIS A 49 5.14 3.23 1.00
C HIS A 49 3.99 3.40 2.00
N GLU A 50 4.21 4.14 3.08
CA GLU A 50 3.17 4.44 4.08
C GLU A 50 1.99 5.21 3.48
N LEU A 51 2.27 6.21 2.64
CA LEU A 51 1.21 6.99 1.98
C LEU A 51 0.43 6.15 0.97
N ALA A 52 1.15 5.34 0.18
CA ALA A 52 0.56 4.42 -0.76
C ALA A 52 -0.33 3.36 -0.07
N GLU A 53 0.13 2.83 1.07
CA GLU A 53 -0.64 1.89 1.88
C GLU A 53 -1.93 2.52 2.40
N TYR A 54 -1.88 3.75 2.87
CA TYR A 54 -3.06 4.47 3.34
C TYR A 54 -4.11 4.65 2.23
N GLU A 55 -3.69 5.15 1.06
CA GLU A 55 -4.59 5.37 -0.08
C GLU A 55 -5.16 4.06 -0.62
N ALA A 56 -4.34 3.02 -0.75
CA ALA A 56 -4.82 1.71 -1.18
C ALA A 56 -5.81 1.09 -0.19
N ARG A 57 -5.56 1.25 1.11
CA ARG A 57 -6.47 0.80 2.16
C ARG A 57 -7.80 1.55 2.10
N ALA A 58 -7.77 2.87 1.92
CA ALA A 58 -8.97 3.68 1.79
C ALA A 58 -9.80 3.29 0.56
N ALA A 59 -9.15 3.11 -0.59
CA ALA A 59 -9.80 2.65 -1.83
C ALA A 59 -10.41 1.26 -1.66
N THR A 60 -9.68 0.33 -1.03
CA THR A 60 -10.14 -1.03 -0.75
C THR A 60 -11.39 -1.03 0.14
N VAL A 61 -11.39 -0.28 1.24
CA VAL A 61 -12.55 -0.20 2.14
C VAL A 61 -13.78 0.37 1.42
N GLN A 62 -13.59 1.37 0.57
CA GLN A 62 -14.68 1.93 -0.24
C GLN A 62 -15.21 0.90 -1.25
N ALA A 63 -14.33 0.16 -1.93
CA ALA A 63 -14.73 -0.89 -2.86
C ALA A 63 -15.53 -2.01 -2.17
N VAL A 64 -15.04 -2.49 -1.02
CA VAL A 64 -15.73 -3.50 -0.21
C VAL A 64 -17.12 -3.02 0.21
N ASN A 65 -17.22 -1.81 0.76
CA ASN A 65 -18.52 -1.26 1.19
C ASN A 65 -19.50 -1.10 0.03
N ARG A 66 -19.01 -0.66 -1.14
CA ARG A 66 -19.82 -0.51 -2.35
C ARG A 66 -20.30 -1.85 -2.86
N ALA A 67 -19.43 -2.85 -2.94
CA ALA A 67 -19.76 -4.20 -3.38
C ALA A 67 -20.82 -4.84 -2.48
N VAL A 68 -20.62 -4.78 -1.16
CA VAL A 68 -21.55 -5.33 -0.18
C VAL A 68 -22.91 -4.63 -0.26
N ALA A 69 -22.94 -3.30 -0.31
CA ALA A 69 -24.18 -2.54 -0.43
C ALA A 69 -24.93 -2.84 -1.74
N ALA A 70 -24.21 -2.95 -2.86
CA ALA A 70 -24.80 -3.28 -4.16
C ALA A 70 -25.39 -4.70 -4.16
N GLU A 71 -24.67 -5.68 -3.60
CA GLU A 71 -25.15 -7.07 -3.58
C GLU A 71 -26.35 -7.25 -2.66
N LEU A 72 -26.36 -6.63 -1.47
CA LEU A 72 -27.49 -6.63 -0.58
C LEU A 72 -28.72 -5.91 -1.17
N SER A 73 -28.51 -4.87 -1.98
CA SER A 73 -29.59 -4.18 -2.70
C SER A 73 -30.15 -5.05 -3.84
N ARG A 74 -29.30 -5.85 -4.49
CA ARG A 74 -29.71 -6.76 -5.57
C ARG A 74 -30.47 -7.96 -5.05
N GLN A 75 -30.05 -8.48 -3.90
CA GLN A 75 -30.63 -9.66 -3.26
C GLN A 75 -31.00 -9.40 -1.80
N PRO A 76 -32.12 -8.69 -1.53
CA PRO A 76 -32.52 -8.36 -0.15
C PRO A 76 -32.77 -9.60 0.72
N ALA A 77 -33.18 -10.70 0.08
CA ALA A 77 -33.45 -11.97 0.76
C ALA A 77 -32.18 -12.70 1.22
N LEU A 78 -30.99 -12.28 0.76
CA LEU A 78 -29.73 -12.97 1.03
C LEU A 78 -29.47 -13.16 2.53
N CYS A 79 -29.80 -12.17 3.34
CA CYS A 79 -29.60 -12.19 4.80
C CYS A 79 -30.85 -12.64 5.58
N SER A 80 -32.05 -12.51 5.02
CA SER A 80 -33.30 -12.77 5.75
C SER A 80 -33.67 -14.27 5.85
N THR A 81 -33.08 -15.10 4.98
CA THR A 81 -33.44 -16.53 4.87
C THR A 81 -32.32 -17.46 5.32
N LEU A 82 -31.35 -16.96 6.07
CA LEU A 82 -30.18 -17.74 6.51
C LEU A 82 -30.50 -18.80 7.56
N PHE A 83 -31.58 -18.61 8.32
CA PHE A 83 -32.01 -19.55 9.36
C PHE A 83 -33.23 -20.33 8.95
N ALA A 84 -33.20 -21.62 9.20
CA ALA A 84 -34.32 -22.53 8.99
C ALA A 84 -34.82 -23.06 10.34
N ASP A 85 -36.16 -23.21 10.46
CA ASP A 85 -36.77 -23.83 11.62
C ASP A 85 -36.83 -25.35 11.39
N ASN A 86 -36.16 -26.10 12.26
CA ASN A 86 -36.17 -27.56 12.30
C ASN A 86 -36.89 -28.05 13.57
N GLY A 87 -38.19 -28.05 13.56
CA GLY A 87 -39.00 -28.57 14.65
C GLY A 87 -38.93 -27.71 15.93
N GLY A 88 -38.94 -26.38 15.79
CA GLY A 88 -38.85 -25.42 16.89
C GLY A 88 -37.45 -25.02 17.28
N ILE A 89 -36.42 -25.54 16.59
CA ILE A 89 -35.04 -25.14 16.75
C ILE A 89 -34.59 -24.37 15.52
N LEU A 90 -34.19 -23.11 15.72
CA LEU A 90 -33.68 -22.27 14.65
C LEU A 90 -32.22 -22.65 14.39
N CYS A 91 -31.92 -23.15 13.20
CA CYS A 91 -30.58 -23.55 12.78
C CYS A 91 -30.12 -22.74 11.57
N LEU A 92 -28.83 -22.43 11.50
CA LEU A 92 -28.25 -21.84 10.31
C LEU A 92 -28.30 -22.86 9.17
N ASP A 93 -28.93 -22.49 8.05
CA ASP A 93 -28.93 -23.30 6.83
C ASP A 93 -27.54 -23.15 6.15
N ALA A 94 -26.72 -24.17 6.24
CA ALA A 94 -25.36 -24.17 5.73
C ALA A 94 -25.29 -23.93 4.21
N ALA A 95 -26.27 -24.41 3.45
CA ALA A 95 -26.31 -24.22 2.00
C ALA A 95 -26.60 -22.76 1.63
N ARG A 96 -27.59 -22.16 2.29
CA ARG A 96 -27.92 -20.73 2.10
C ARG A 96 -26.82 -19.82 2.61
N ALA A 97 -26.23 -20.12 3.76
CA ALA A 97 -25.10 -19.38 4.32
C ALA A 97 -23.88 -19.43 3.38
N GLY A 98 -23.56 -20.61 2.85
CA GLY A 98 -22.48 -20.76 1.86
C GLY A 98 -22.76 -20.02 0.55
N ALA A 99 -23.99 -20.04 0.06
CA ALA A 99 -24.37 -19.27 -1.13
C ALA A 99 -24.25 -17.75 -0.90
N ALA A 100 -24.70 -17.26 0.26
CA ALA A 100 -24.58 -15.85 0.63
C ALA A 100 -23.10 -15.42 0.77
N GLN A 101 -22.30 -16.26 1.39
CA GLN A 101 -20.85 -16.05 1.50
C GLN A 101 -20.20 -15.96 0.12
N ALA A 102 -20.48 -16.92 -0.77
CA ALA A 102 -19.91 -16.96 -2.11
C ALA A 102 -20.33 -15.74 -2.95
N ALA A 103 -21.60 -15.32 -2.85
CA ALA A 103 -22.11 -14.15 -3.55
C ALA A 103 -21.40 -12.86 -3.10
N LEU A 104 -21.24 -12.66 -1.79
CA LEU A 104 -20.58 -11.48 -1.24
C LEU A 104 -19.08 -11.47 -1.53
N ILE A 105 -18.40 -12.62 -1.41
CA ILE A 105 -16.97 -12.73 -1.78
C ILE A 105 -16.79 -12.42 -3.28
N GLY A 106 -17.63 -13.00 -4.14
CA GLY A 106 -17.58 -12.76 -5.58
C GLY A 106 -17.83 -11.31 -5.96
N ALA A 107 -18.81 -10.66 -5.33
CA ALA A 107 -19.08 -9.24 -5.55
C ALA A 107 -17.93 -8.34 -5.12
N VAL A 108 -17.32 -8.62 -3.95
CA VAL A 108 -16.16 -7.86 -3.45
C VAL A 108 -14.95 -8.10 -4.33
N GLN A 109 -14.68 -9.34 -4.74
CA GLN A 109 -13.55 -9.66 -5.63
C GLN A 109 -13.71 -8.95 -6.98
N ALA A 110 -14.90 -8.96 -7.57
CA ALA A 110 -15.16 -8.28 -8.84
C ALA A 110 -14.95 -6.77 -8.75
N GLU A 111 -15.36 -6.13 -7.64
CA GLU A 111 -15.12 -4.69 -7.42
C GLU A 111 -13.65 -4.39 -7.15
N MET A 112 -12.93 -5.30 -6.50
CA MET A 112 -11.47 -5.19 -6.30
C MET A 112 -10.72 -5.29 -7.63
N ASP A 113 -11.10 -6.25 -8.49
CA ASP A 113 -10.48 -6.44 -9.79
C ASP A 113 -10.78 -5.28 -10.76
N ALA A 114 -11.89 -4.58 -10.53
CA ALA A 114 -12.30 -3.39 -11.29
C ALA A 114 -11.67 -2.08 -10.76
N LEU A 115 -10.89 -2.12 -9.66
CA LEU A 115 -10.23 -0.93 -9.15
C LEU A 115 -9.25 -0.39 -10.20
N PRO A 116 -9.35 0.89 -10.58
CA PRO A 116 -8.44 1.51 -11.51
C PRO A 116 -7.04 1.64 -10.89
N GLU A 117 -6.02 1.74 -11.73
CA GLU A 117 -4.71 2.18 -11.31
C GLU A 117 -4.82 3.56 -10.64
N ILE A 118 -4.36 3.65 -9.42
CA ILE A 118 -4.37 4.90 -8.66
C ILE A 118 -3.09 5.65 -9.01
N SER A 119 -3.20 6.70 -9.81
CA SER A 119 -2.09 7.61 -10.06
C SER A 119 -2.10 8.73 -9.01
N TYR A 120 -1.07 8.77 -8.20
CA TYR A 120 -0.91 9.76 -7.15
C TYR A 120 0.32 10.62 -7.39
N ARG A 121 0.21 11.93 -7.16
CA ARG A 121 1.34 12.86 -7.24
C ARG A 121 1.79 13.27 -5.86
N VAL A 122 2.94 12.77 -5.44
CA VAL A 122 3.53 13.12 -4.15
C VAL A 122 4.37 14.38 -4.29
N PRO A 123 4.03 15.50 -3.65
CA PRO A 123 4.86 16.70 -3.64
C PRO A 123 6.24 16.40 -3.04
N PHE A 124 7.30 16.90 -3.68
CA PHE A 124 8.67 16.61 -3.25
C PHE A 124 8.93 17.05 -1.81
N GLY A 125 8.30 18.12 -1.36
CA GLY A 125 8.39 18.60 0.02
C GLY A 125 7.86 17.61 1.07
N SER A 126 6.85 16.82 0.72
CA SER A 126 6.32 15.76 1.60
C SER A 126 7.31 14.61 1.80
N LEU A 127 8.26 14.45 0.87
CA LEU A 127 9.30 13.42 0.93
C LEU A 127 10.52 13.83 1.78
N THR A 128 10.59 15.10 2.20
CA THR A 128 11.74 15.63 2.93
C THR A 128 11.68 15.43 4.44
N ASN A 129 10.62 14.81 4.96
CA ASN A 129 10.36 14.66 6.40
C ASN A 129 10.39 15.99 7.19
N ASN A 130 10.14 17.11 6.50
CA ASN A 130 10.07 18.44 7.09
C ASN A 130 8.66 18.99 6.95
N SER A 131 7.97 19.18 8.06
CA SER A 131 6.57 19.65 8.10
C SER A 131 6.37 21.02 7.42
N LEU A 132 7.39 21.87 7.41
CA LEU A 132 7.35 23.20 6.77
C LEU A 132 7.40 23.12 5.25
N LEU A 133 7.95 22.05 4.69
CA LEU A 133 8.07 21.82 3.24
C LEU A 133 6.98 20.89 2.73
N SER A 134 6.18 20.31 3.60
CA SER A 134 5.11 19.38 3.24
C SER A 134 4.13 20.07 2.29
N GLY A 135 3.82 19.40 1.19
CA GLY A 135 2.93 19.93 0.16
C GLY A 135 3.58 20.90 -0.85
N LEU A 136 4.86 21.26 -0.67
CA LEU A 136 5.56 22.16 -1.60
C LEU A 136 6.40 21.38 -2.62
N GLY A 137 6.57 21.97 -3.81
CA GLY A 137 7.44 21.45 -4.87
C GLY A 137 6.71 20.66 -5.96
N PRO A 138 7.44 20.21 -7.00
CA PRO A 138 6.89 19.42 -8.08
C PRO A 138 6.41 18.06 -7.57
N GLY A 139 5.27 17.58 -8.09
CA GLY A 139 4.72 16.26 -7.75
C GLY A 139 5.46 15.14 -8.47
N TRP A 140 5.91 14.13 -7.73
CA TRP A 140 6.42 12.88 -8.30
C TRP A 140 5.25 11.95 -8.61
N PRO A 141 5.08 11.46 -9.84
CA PRO A 141 4.01 10.53 -10.17
C PRO A 141 4.35 9.15 -9.58
N VAL A 142 3.42 8.59 -8.82
CA VAL A 142 3.48 7.22 -8.30
C VAL A 142 2.25 6.50 -8.82
N GLN A 143 2.44 5.33 -9.42
CA GLN A 143 1.35 4.47 -9.87
C GLN A 143 1.21 3.32 -8.89
N LEU A 144 -0.02 3.12 -8.44
CA LEU A 144 -0.40 2.07 -7.51
C LEU A 144 -1.38 1.15 -8.21
N GLN A 145 -1.04 -0.12 -8.32
CA GLN A 145 -1.95 -1.14 -8.78
C GLN A 145 -2.32 -2.05 -7.60
N PRO A 146 -3.50 -1.86 -7.00
CA PRO A 146 -3.97 -2.74 -5.95
C PRO A 146 -4.36 -4.09 -6.56
N GLN A 147 -3.71 -5.15 -6.15
CA GLN A 147 -4.07 -6.52 -6.46
C GLN A 147 -4.32 -7.28 -5.17
N GLY A 148 -5.41 -8.01 -5.09
CA GLY A 148 -5.74 -8.67 -3.84
C GLY A 148 -6.69 -9.85 -4.01
N TYR A 149 -6.87 -10.55 -2.90
CA TYR A 149 -7.84 -11.63 -2.81
C TYR A 149 -8.71 -11.46 -1.57
N VAL A 150 -9.93 -11.97 -1.68
CA VAL A 150 -10.97 -11.88 -0.65
C VAL A 150 -11.20 -13.24 -0.05
N GLN A 151 -11.20 -13.32 1.27
CA GLN A 151 -11.59 -14.51 2.02
C GLN A 151 -12.76 -14.17 2.92
N GLY A 152 -13.65 -15.13 3.14
CA GLY A 152 -14.79 -14.95 4.03
C GLY A 152 -14.99 -16.17 4.92
N GLU A 153 -15.39 -15.93 6.15
CA GLU A 153 -15.75 -16.93 7.13
C GLU A 153 -17.06 -16.53 7.81
N ILE A 154 -18.04 -17.45 7.83
CA ILE A 154 -19.28 -17.25 8.58
C ILE A 154 -19.12 -17.87 9.95
N ARG A 155 -19.36 -17.07 10.99
CA ARG A 155 -19.43 -17.52 12.37
C ARG A 155 -20.85 -17.37 12.90
N GLN A 156 -21.35 -18.44 13.47
CA GLN A 156 -22.64 -18.45 14.17
C GLN A 156 -22.40 -18.30 15.67
N THR A 157 -23.16 -17.40 16.29
CA THR A 157 -23.22 -17.24 17.73
C THR A 157 -24.67 -17.35 18.22
N ALA A 158 -24.86 -18.01 19.34
CA ALA A 158 -26.13 -18.07 20.04
C ALA A 158 -25.94 -17.47 21.43
N GLU A 159 -26.76 -16.49 21.76
CA GLU A 159 -26.71 -15.76 23.03
C GLU A 159 -28.06 -15.88 23.73
N SER A 160 -28.08 -16.39 24.94
CA SER A 160 -29.28 -16.41 25.77
C SER A 160 -29.52 -15.04 26.40
N LEU A 161 -30.61 -14.41 26.02
CA LEU A 161 -31.00 -13.10 26.54
C LEU A 161 -31.87 -13.16 27.79
N SER A 162 -32.67 -14.26 27.93
CA SER A 162 -33.50 -14.53 29.10
C SER A 162 -33.89 -16.01 29.14
N ILE A 163 -34.68 -16.40 30.12
CA ILE A 163 -35.07 -17.80 30.36
C ILE A 163 -35.67 -18.47 29.10
N ASN A 164 -36.40 -17.73 28.27
CA ASN A 164 -37.06 -18.25 27.06
C ASN A 164 -36.69 -17.52 25.77
N THR A 165 -35.62 -16.73 25.76
CA THR A 165 -35.26 -15.97 24.57
C THR A 165 -33.78 -16.17 24.24
N THR A 166 -33.50 -16.73 23.06
CA THR A 166 -32.17 -16.92 22.52
C THR A 166 -32.05 -16.11 21.23
N ARG A 167 -30.98 -15.33 21.14
CA ARG A 167 -30.60 -14.61 19.91
C ARG A 167 -29.60 -15.45 19.14
N TYR A 168 -29.94 -15.71 17.88
CA TYR A 168 -29.00 -16.30 16.92
C TYR A 168 -28.45 -15.22 16.00
N CYS A 169 -27.14 -15.14 15.89
CA CYS A 169 -26.46 -14.23 14.99
C CYS A 169 -25.54 -15.00 14.08
N ALA A 170 -25.61 -14.70 12.78
CA ALA A 170 -24.61 -15.14 11.81
C ALA A 170 -23.79 -13.90 11.40
N VAL A 171 -22.48 -13.96 11.59
CA VAL A 171 -21.56 -12.87 11.26
C VAL A 171 -20.63 -13.37 10.17
N LEU A 172 -20.65 -12.67 9.03
CA LEU A 172 -19.70 -12.89 7.95
C LEU A 172 -18.49 -11.99 8.17
N HIS A 173 -17.34 -12.59 8.40
CA HIS A 173 -16.06 -11.91 8.44
C HIS A 173 -15.43 -11.94 7.05
N LEU A 174 -15.29 -10.78 6.42
CA LEU A 174 -14.56 -10.63 5.16
C LEU A 174 -13.15 -10.11 5.46
N SER A 175 -12.15 -10.84 4.99
CA SER A 175 -10.76 -10.44 5.06
C SER A 175 -10.24 -10.19 3.65
N VAL A 176 -9.74 -9.00 3.41
CA VAL A 176 -9.20 -8.58 2.11
C VAL A 176 -7.71 -8.36 2.27
N THR A 177 -6.92 -9.13 1.53
CA THR A 177 -5.46 -8.94 1.47
C THR A 177 -5.13 -8.22 0.18
N VAL A 178 -4.45 -7.09 0.28
CA VAL A 178 -4.05 -6.26 -0.86
C VAL A 178 -2.54 -6.19 -0.94
N ASN A 179 -2.00 -6.56 -2.09
CA ASN A 179 -0.60 -6.36 -2.44
C ASN A 179 -0.50 -5.12 -3.32
N MET A 180 0.47 -4.27 -3.03
CA MET A 180 0.72 -3.07 -3.80
C MET A 180 1.97 -3.25 -4.64
N ILE A 181 1.84 -3.02 -5.94
CA ILE A 181 2.97 -2.90 -6.85
C ILE A 181 3.19 -1.41 -7.06
N LEU A 182 4.37 -0.94 -6.65
CA LEU A 182 4.84 0.43 -6.86
C LEU A 182 5.68 0.44 -8.12
N ASP A 183 5.14 0.97 -9.20
CA ASP A 183 5.92 1.31 -10.40
C ASP A 183 6.32 2.78 -10.35
N GLY A 184 7.63 3.03 -10.32
CA GLY A 184 8.22 4.36 -10.27
C GLY A 184 9.52 4.47 -11.03
#